data_88a4a5327026927f8becb901189cc257
#
_entry.id   88a4a5327026927f8becb901189cc257
#
_cell.length_a   1.000
_cell.length_b   1.000
_cell.length_c   1.000
_cell.angle_alpha   90.00
_cell.angle_beta   90.00
_cell.angle_gamma   90.00
#
_symmetry.space_group_name_H-M   'P 1'
#
loop_
_entity.id
_entity.type
_entity.pdbx_description
1 polymer ?
#
loop_
_entity_poly.entity_id
_entity_poly.type
_entity_poly.pdbx_seq_one_letter_code
_entity_poly.pdbx_strand_id
1 'polypeptide(L)'
;SSGFTRDFLPEEQGTVAMVNEVKRVVLELMKEAGIDKAEDVHFVQIKCPLLTSERILEAKGRGFDVVTHDTYESMGYNRGASALGVALALGEIEEGSVTNEKICKDWSLYSKVASTSAGIELLNCEIILMGNSIASDSDYRIGHSVMEDAIDYRAVREAIQNAGLSIDKVPTREQNKQIVNVFAKAEASSDSYVRGRRNTMHTDSDINHTRHARAVVNG
;
A
#
# COMPACT_ATOMS: atom_id res chain seq x y z
N SER A 1 -15.34 -2.00 0.81
CA SER A 1 -15.67 -0.56 0.77
C SER A 1 -14.70 0.23 -0.05
N SER A 2 -15.11 1.37 -0.57
CA SER A 2 -14.26 2.31 -1.28
C SER A 2 -14.62 3.76 -0.92
N GLY A 3 -13.63 4.65 -0.96
CA GLY A 3 -13.83 6.04 -0.61
C GLY A 3 -12.69 6.93 -1.08
N PHE A 4 -12.82 8.21 -0.78
CA PHE A 4 -11.87 9.23 -1.21
C PHE A 4 -11.42 10.06 -0.01
N THR A 5 -10.18 10.50 -0.05
CA THR A 5 -9.76 11.61 0.81
C THR A 5 -10.32 12.93 0.26
N ARG A 6 -10.19 14.01 1.02
CA ARG A 6 -10.30 15.33 0.42
C ARG A 6 -9.20 15.57 -0.61
N ASP A 7 -9.33 16.60 -1.43
CA ASP A 7 -8.24 17.07 -2.26
C ASP A 7 -7.08 17.58 -1.41
N PHE A 8 -5.85 17.30 -1.83
CA PHE A 8 -4.65 17.78 -1.16
C PHE A 8 -4.12 19.04 -1.84
N LEU A 9 -3.73 19.98 -1.01
CA LEU A 9 -2.85 21.06 -1.45
C LEU A 9 -1.48 20.49 -1.82
N PRO A 10 -0.73 21.08 -2.76
CA PRO A 10 0.56 20.53 -3.19
C PRO A 10 1.56 20.36 -2.03
N GLU A 11 1.59 21.28 -1.08
CA GLU A 11 2.45 21.24 0.10
C GLU A 11 2.08 20.16 1.13
N GLU A 12 0.90 19.58 1.03
CA GLU A 12 0.45 18.48 1.88
C GLU A 12 0.82 17.10 1.31
N GLN A 13 1.05 17.04 0.00
CA GLN A 13 1.33 15.80 -0.70
C GLN A 13 2.66 15.19 -0.25
N GLY A 14 2.65 13.89 0.04
CA GLY A 14 3.83 13.16 0.50
C GLY A 14 4.28 13.49 1.91
N THR A 15 3.44 14.14 2.71
CA THR A 15 3.74 14.57 4.10
C THR A 15 2.84 13.84 5.11
N VAL A 16 3.10 14.11 6.41
CA VAL A 16 2.27 13.61 7.53
C VAL A 16 0.81 14.09 7.41
N ALA A 17 0.54 15.23 6.77
CA ALA A 17 -0.84 15.66 6.50
C ALA A 17 -1.59 14.63 5.64
N MET A 18 -0.95 14.13 4.59
CA MET A 18 -1.49 13.09 3.73
C MET A 18 -1.62 11.75 4.47
N VAL A 19 -0.63 11.37 5.28
CA VAL A 19 -0.67 10.17 6.13
C VAL A 19 -1.92 10.17 7.02
N ASN A 20 -2.16 11.27 7.73
CA ASN A 20 -3.28 11.40 8.66
C ASN A 20 -4.64 11.35 7.96
N GLU A 21 -4.74 11.96 6.78
CA GLU A 21 -5.99 11.97 6.02
C GLU A 21 -6.31 10.58 5.46
N VAL A 22 -5.31 9.86 4.95
CA VAL A 22 -5.48 8.46 4.51
C VAL A 22 -5.88 7.57 5.69
N LYS A 23 -5.19 7.72 6.86
CA LYS A 23 -5.56 7.01 8.08
C LYS A 23 -7.03 7.21 8.43
N ARG A 24 -7.51 8.46 8.40
CA ARG A 24 -8.90 8.81 8.71
C ARG A 24 -9.87 8.04 7.80
N VAL A 25 -9.63 8.10 6.49
CA VAL A 25 -10.53 7.45 5.50
C VAL A 25 -10.49 5.92 5.63
N VAL A 26 -9.32 5.32 5.86
CA VAL A 26 -9.23 3.86 6.07
C VAL A 26 -10.06 3.43 7.27
N LEU A 27 -10.01 4.15 8.40
CA LEU A 27 -10.84 3.86 9.58
C LEU A 27 -12.35 4.00 9.30
N GLU A 28 -12.75 4.99 8.49
CA GLU A 28 -14.14 5.14 8.05
C GLU A 28 -14.58 3.97 7.16
N LEU A 29 -13.74 3.55 6.23
CA LEU A 29 -14.03 2.42 5.35
C LEU A 29 -14.12 1.09 6.09
N MET A 30 -13.29 0.88 7.12
CA MET A 30 -13.44 -0.28 8.01
C MET A 30 -14.81 -0.30 8.69
N LYS A 31 -15.23 0.84 9.25
CA LYS A 31 -16.53 0.98 9.88
C LYS A 31 -17.67 0.74 8.88
N GLU A 32 -17.59 1.31 7.69
CA GLU A 32 -18.58 1.12 6.62
C GLU A 32 -18.68 -0.34 6.18
N ALA A 33 -17.53 -1.04 6.09
CA ALA A 33 -17.47 -2.45 5.74
C ALA A 33 -17.92 -3.39 6.87
N GLY A 34 -18.17 -2.89 8.08
CA GLY A 34 -18.46 -3.71 9.26
C GLY A 34 -17.25 -4.57 9.65
N ILE A 35 -16.04 -4.03 9.51
CA ILE A 35 -14.79 -4.68 9.92
C ILE A 35 -14.30 -4.02 11.21
N ASP A 36 -14.43 -4.74 12.31
CA ASP A 36 -14.09 -4.22 13.65
C ASP A 36 -12.60 -4.40 14.00
N LYS A 37 -11.94 -5.38 13.37
CA LYS A 37 -10.57 -5.74 13.69
C LYS A 37 -9.64 -5.44 12.52
N ALA A 38 -8.49 -4.84 12.82
CA ALA A 38 -7.46 -4.56 11.81
C ALA A 38 -6.94 -5.83 11.12
N GLU A 39 -6.88 -6.94 11.83
CA GLU A 39 -6.45 -8.25 11.32
C GLU A 39 -7.37 -8.83 10.23
N ASP A 40 -8.62 -8.37 10.16
CA ASP A 40 -9.59 -8.76 9.13
C ASP A 40 -9.49 -7.88 7.86
N VAL A 41 -8.63 -6.85 7.86
CA VAL A 41 -8.29 -6.08 6.66
C VAL A 41 -7.13 -6.77 5.95
N HIS A 42 -7.32 -7.14 4.69
CA HIS A 42 -6.35 -7.95 3.97
C HIS A 42 -5.75 -7.26 2.73
N PHE A 43 -6.40 -6.22 2.22
CA PHE A 43 -5.89 -5.48 1.08
C PHE A 43 -6.45 -4.06 1.06
N VAL A 44 -5.56 -3.07 0.92
CA VAL A 44 -5.93 -1.65 0.75
C VAL A 44 -5.23 -1.13 -0.49
N GLN A 45 -5.97 -1.01 -1.57
CA GLN A 45 -5.49 -0.40 -2.81
C GLN A 45 -5.69 1.10 -2.75
N ILE A 46 -4.64 1.85 -3.04
CA ILE A 46 -4.70 3.31 -3.10
C ILE A 46 -4.14 3.82 -4.42
N LYS A 47 -4.92 4.68 -5.07
CA LYS A 47 -4.43 5.55 -6.11
C LYS A 47 -4.31 6.96 -5.53
N CYS A 48 -3.11 7.50 -5.51
CA CYS A 48 -2.80 8.81 -4.92
C CYS A 48 -2.36 9.82 -5.98
N PRO A 49 -2.42 11.13 -5.70
CA PRO A 49 -1.93 12.16 -6.61
C PRO A 49 -0.40 12.14 -6.73
N LEU A 50 0.11 13.00 -7.58
CA LEU A 50 1.53 13.37 -7.66
C LEU A 50 1.69 14.88 -7.88
N LEU A 51 2.87 15.40 -7.61
CA LEU A 51 3.21 16.80 -7.84
C LEU A 51 3.58 17.00 -9.31
N THR A 52 2.77 17.75 -10.06
CA THR A 52 3.15 18.26 -11.37
C THR A 52 3.94 19.56 -11.22
N SER A 53 4.68 19.95 -12.27
CA SER A 53 5.37 21.25 -12.29
C SER A 53 4.41 22.43 -12.04
N GLU A 54 3.16 22.34 -12.53
CA GLU A 54 2.13 23.34 -12.30
C GLU A 54 1.74 23.43 -10.82
N ARG A 55 1.52 22.31 -10.16
CA ARG A 55 1.19 22.24 -8.72
C ARG A 55 2.34 22.77 -7.85
N ILE A 56 3.56 22.44 -8.21
CA ILE A 56 4.78 22.97 -7.54
C ILE A 56 4.86 24.49 -7.66
N LEU A 57 4.64 25.03 -8.86
CA LEU A 57 4.62 26.48 -9.08
C LEU A 57 3.47 27.18 -8.37
N GLU A 58 2.32 26.53 -8.28
CA GLU A 58 1.15 27.05 -7.56
C GLU A 58 1.45 27.18 -6.06
N ALA A 59 2.00 26.12 -5.41
CA ALA A 59 2.42 26.20 -4.00
C ALA A 59 3.44 27.32 -3.77
N LYS A 60 4.46 27.40 -4.63
CA LYS A 60 5.47 28.44 -4.57
C LYS A 60 4.88 29.85 -4.69
N GLY A 61 3.89 30.03 -5.58
CA GLY A 61 3.17 31.30 -5.75
C GLY A 61 2.42 31.75 -4.48
N ARG A 62 2.00 30.80 -3.65
CA ARG A 62 1.39 31.03 -2.33
C ARG A 62 2.40 31.13 -1.18
N GLY A 63 3.70 30.96 -1.45
CA GLY A 63 4.78 31.02 -0.44
C GLY A 63 5.01 29.71 0.31
N PHE A 64 4.52 28.58 -0.21
CA PHE A 64 4.77 27.27 0.35
C PHE A 64 5.81 26.48 -0.45
N ASP A 65 6.53 25.61 0.24
CA ASP A 65 7.41 24.63 -0.39
C ASP A 65 6.74 23.26 -0.39
N VAL A 66 7.21 22.36 -1.24
CA VAL A 66 6.71 21.00 -1.41
C VAL A 66 7.79 19.99 -1.06
N VAL A 67 7.39 18.73 -0.84
CA VAL A 67 8.29 17.65 -0.41
C VAL A 67 9.44 17.39 -1.39
N THR A 68 9.24 17.67 -2.68
CA THR A 68 10.24 17.61 -3.75
C THR A 68 9.77 18.41 -4.95
N HIS A 69 10.71 18.95 -5.71
CA HIS A 69 10.43 19.65 -6.98
C HIS A 69 10.54 18.72 -8.21
N ASP A 70 10.80 17.45 -8.01
CA ASP A 70 10.83 16.43 -9.04
C ASP A 70 9.50 15.67 -9.07
N THR A 71 8.80 15.74 -10.21
CA THR A 71 7.49 15.10 -10.40
C THR A 71 7.56 13.58 -10.21
N TYR A 72 8.62 12.95 -10.70
CA TYR A 72 8.80 11.53 -10.61
C TYR A 72 9.11 11.09 -9.16
N GLU A 73 10.01 11.81 -8.48
CA GLU A 73 10.31 11.55 -7.07
C GLU A 73 9.06 11.75 -6.19
N SER A 74 8.18 12.70 -6.53
CA SER A 74 6.95 12.94 -5.78
C SER A 74 6.01 11.73 -5.74
N MET A 75 6.05 10.89 -6.77
CA MET A 75 5.29 9.63 -6.79
C MET A 75 5.68 8.73 -5.61
N GLY A 76 6.96 8.67 -5.29
CA GLY A 76 7.48 7.90 -4.16
C GLY A 76 6.96 8.42 -2.83
N TYR A 77 7.06 9.72 -2.60
CA TYR A 77 6.60 10.35 -1.37
C TYR A 77 5.10 10.17 -1.17
N ASN A 78 4.29 10.36 -2.22
CA ASN A 78 2.84 10.21 -2.13
C ASN A 78 2.42 8.75 -1.90
N ARG A 79 3.04 7.81 -2.59
CA ARG A 79 2.83 6.37 -2.38
C ARG A 79 3.25 5.95 -0.97
N GLY A 80 4.40 6.44 -0.49
CA GLY A 80 4.92 6.19 0.85
C GLY A 80 3.99 6.74 1.94
N ALA A 81 3.60 7.98 1.85
CA ALA A 81 2.67 8.62 2.79
C ALA A 81 1.33 7.89 2.84
N SER A 82 0.78 7.51 1.67
CA SER A 82 -0.47 6.75 1.59
C SER A 82 -0.35 5.38 2.28
N ALA A 83 0.74 4.65 2.06
CA ALA A 83 0.97 3.35 2.71
C ALA A 83 1.13 3.47 4.22
N LEU A 84 1.82 4.52 4.71
CA LEU A 84 1.97 4.78 6.14
C LEU A 84 0.65 5.18 6.81
N GLY A 85 -0.25 5.85 6.07
CA GLY A 85 -1.61 6.10 6.55
C GLY A 85 -2.40 4.82 6.82
N VAL A 86 -2.27 3.83 5.94
CA VAL A 86 -2.84 2.48 6.16
C VAL A 86 -2.19 1.83 7.37
N ALA A 87 -0.86 1.84 7.46
CA ALA A 87 -0.13 1.23 8.57
C ALA A 87 -0.53 1.79 9.94
N LEU A 88 -0.73 3.11 10.04
CA LEU A 88 -1.24 3.75 11.26
C LEU A 88 -2.70 3.39 11.53
N ALA A 89 -3.56 3.35 10.51
CA ALA A 89 -4.97 3.00 10.68
C ALA A 89 -5.14 1.59 11.25
N LEU A 90 -4.29 0.66 10.82
CA LEU A 90 -4.35 -0.75 11.23
C LEU A 90 -3.47 -1.08 12.44
N GLY A 91 -2.78 -0.09 13.03
CA GLY A 91 -1.88 -0.32 14.17
C GLY A 91 -0.67 -1.19 13.85
N GLU A 92 -0.25 -1.25 12.57
CA GLU A 92 0.95 -1.96 12.13
C GLU A 92 2.24 -1.24 12.55
N ILE A 93 2.14 0.06 12.80
CA ILE A 93 3.19 0.93 13.34
C ILE A 93 2.62 1.79 14.46
N GLU A 94 3.49 2.27 15.36
CA GLU A 94 3.08 3.06 16.52
C GLU A 94 2.58 4.47 16.13
N GLU A 95 1.60 4.96 16.87
CA GLU A 95 1.11 6.34 16.73
C GLU A 95 2.26 7.32 17.04
N GLY A 96 2.43 8.33 16.17
CA GLY A 96 3.53 9.30 16.29
C GLY A 96 4.88 8.82 15.76
N SER A 97 5.00 7.58 15.28
CA SER A 97 6.26 7.07 14.71
C SER A 97 6.61 7.70 13.37
N VAL A 98 5.62 8.25 12.65
CA VAL A 98 5.79 8.84 11.31
C VAL A 98 6.05 10.34 11.42
N THR A 99 7.13 10.80 10.82
CA THR A 99 7.44 12.23 10.60
C THR A 99 7.75 12.46 9.13
N ASN A 100 7.74 13.72 8.68
CA ASN A 100 8.09 14.05 7.29
C ASN A 100 9.49 13.56 6.90
N GLU A 101 10.43 13.59 7.84
CA GLU A 101 11.82 13.16 7.62
C GLU A 101 11.96 11.64 7.45
N LYS A 102 10.99 10.86 7.93
CA LYS A 102 11.00 9.39 7.84
C LYS A 102 10.32 8.84 6.59
N ILE A 103 9.42 9.61 5.97
CA ILE A 103 8.74 9.19 4.75
C ILE A 103 9.77 8.99 3.64
N CYS A 104 9.75 7.83 2.99
CA CYS A 104 10.71 7.37 1.99
C CYS A 104 12.17 7.26 2.48
N LYS A 105 12.38 7.15 3.80
CA LYS A 105 13.71 7.00 4.42
C LYS A 105 13.77 5.89 5.45
N ASP A 106 12.79 5.82 6.36
CA ASP A 106 12.73 4.79 7.40
C ASP A 106 11.89 3.59 6.95
N TRP A 107 12.55 2.60 6.36
CA TRP A 107 11.90 1.41 5.79
C TRP A 107 11.49 0.36 6.84
N SER A 108 11.72 0.61 8.11
CA SER A 108 11.13 -0.19 9.19
C SER A 108 9.63 0.11 9.36
N LEU A 109 9.18 1.29 8.91
CA LEU A 109 7.79 1.70 8.89
C LEU A 109 7.13 1.25 7.58
N TYR A 110 6.18 0.32 7.65
CA TYR A 110 5.48 -0.19 6.47
C TYR A 110 4.12 -0.78 6.80
N SER A 111 3.26 -0.87 5.79
CA SER A 111 2.02 -1.62 5.85
C SER A 111 2.19 -2.99 5.19
N LYS A 112 1.56 -4.00 5.78
CA LYS A 112 1.51 -5.38 5.26
C LYS A 112 0.43 -5.57 4.20
N VAL A 113 -0.53 -4.66 4.11
CA VAL A 113 -1.73 -4.80 3.26
C VAL A 113 -1.91 -3.67 2.25
N ALA A 114 -1.13 -2.59 2.34
CA ALA A 114 -1.23 -1.48 1.40
C ALA A 114 -0.63 -1.82 0.04
N SER A 115 -1.34 -1.43 -1.02
CA SER A 115 -0.84 -1.39 -2.39
C SER A 115 -1.10 0.00 -2.94
N THR A 116 -0.03 0.75 -3.26
CA THR A 116 -0.13 2.16 -3.60
C THR A 116 0.42 2.46 -5.00
N SER A 117 -0.27 3.30 -5.74
CA SER A 117 0.15 3.83 -7.02
C SER A 117 -0.16 5.33 -7.10
N ALA A 118 0.63 6.08 -7.85
CA ALA A 118 0.43 7.51 -8.04
C ALA A 118 0.06 7.83 -9.48
N GLY A 119 -0.70 8.91 -9.68
CA GLY A 119 -1.08 9.38 -11.00
C GLY A 119 -1.45 10.85 -11.03
N ILE A 120 -1.35 11.44 -12.21
CA ILE A 120 -1.60 12.86 -12.46
C ILE A 120 -3.09 13.18 -12.42
N GLU A 121 -3.94 12.19 -12.63
CA GLU A 121 -5.39 12.34 -12.83
C GLU A 121 -6.16 12.69 -11.55
N LEU A 122 -5.54 12.53 -10.37
CA LEU A 122 -6.19 12.78 -9.08
C LEU A 122 -5.58 13.97 -8.34
N LEU A 123 -6.40 14.60 -7.49
CA LEU A 123 -5.99 15.57 -6.48
C LEU A 123 -6.11 15.01 -5.06
N ASN A 124 -6.78 13.89 -4.92
CA ASN A 124 -7.04 13.15 -3.68
C ASN A 124 -6.52 11.71 -3.77
N CYS A 125 -6.70 10.93 -2.72
CA CYS A 125 -6.51 9.48 -2.78
C CYS A 125 -7.86 8.79 -2.98
N GLU A 126 -7.90 7.89 -3.96
CA GLU A 126 -8.96 6.89 -4.10
C GLU A 126 -8.51 5.61 -3.38
N ILE A 127 -9.35 5.10 -2.48
CA ILE A 127 -9.02 4.00 -1.57
C ILE A 127 -10.07 2.90 -1.72
N ILE A 128 -9.61 1.68 -2.00
CA ILE A 128 -10.43 0.46 -1.98
C ILE A 128 -9.91 -0.41 -0.85
N LEU A 129 -10.77 -0.76 0.09
CA LEU A 129 -10.46 -1.62 1.23
C LEU A 129 -11.20 -2.95 1.08
N MET A 130 -10.46 -4.05 1.17
CA MET A 130 -10.98 -5.41 1.15
C MET A 130 -10.57 -6.13 2.43
N GLY A 131 -11.52 -6.88 2.99
CA GLY A 131 -11.31 -7.65 4.21
C GLY A 131 -12.46 -8.60 4.47
N ASN A 132 -12.38 -9.36 5.55
CA ASN A 132 -13.42 -10.26 5.98
C ASN A 132 -14.33 -9.55 6.99
N SER A 133 -15.62 -9.53 6.72
CA SER A 133 -16.62 -8.90 7.59
C SER A 133 -17.70 -9.91 8.00
N ILE A 134 -18.10 -9.87 9.26
CA ILE A 134 -19.25 -10.65 9.74
C ILE A 134 -20.58 -10.16 9.17
N ALA A 135 -20.60 -8.93 8.64
CA ALA A 135 -21.78 -8.35 7.98
C ALA A 135 -21.87 -8.73 6.48
N SER A 136 -20.91 -9.49 5.96
CA SER A 136 -20.92 -9.92 4.56
C SER A 136 -21.82 -11.15 4.38
N ASP A 137 -22.72 -11.09 3.40
CA ASP A 137 -23.51 -12.24 2.95
C ASP A 137 -22.74 -13.15 1.96
N SER A 138 -21.48 -12.83 1.67
CA SER A 138 -20.64 -13.56 0.71
C SER A 138 -19.90 -14.70 1.38
N ASP A 139 -19.83 -15.85 0.71
CA ASP A 139 -19.00 -16.99 1.10
C ASP A 139 -17.51 -16.79 0.72
N TYR A 140 -17.19 -15.73 -0.03
CA TYR A 140 -15.81 -15.41 -0.40
C TYR A 140 -15.01 -14.95 0.81
N ARG A 141 -13.77 -15.45 0.88
CA ARG A 141 -12.80 -15.02 1.89
C ARG A 141 -11.54 -14.52 1.23
N ILE A 142 -10.91 -13.57 1.88
CA ILE A 142 -9.62 -13.03 1.45
C ILE A 142 -8.60 -13.31 2.55
N GLY A 143 -7.38 -13.66 2.17
CA GLY A 143 -6.24 -13.77 3.07
C GLY A 143 -5.03 -13.06 2.47
N HIS A 144 -4.05 -12.75 3.27
CA HIS A 144 -2.80 -12.15 2.80
C HIS A 144 -1.58 -12.76 3.50
N SER A 145 -0.44 -12.56 2.91
CA SER A 145 0.87 -12.75 3.52
C SER A 145 1.87 -11.77 2.91
N VAL A 146 2.96 -11.51 3.60
CA VAL A 146 4.02 -10.59 3.16
C VAL A 146 5.18 -11.39 2.61
N MET A 147 5.60 -11.11 1.36
CA MET A 147 6.78 -11.73 0.76
C MET A 147 8.06 -11.18 1.38
N GLU A 148 8.99 -12.05 1.68
CA GLU A 148 10.34 -11.70 2.08
C GLU A 148 11.13 -11.10 0.91
N ASP A 149 10.88 -11.63 -0.29
CA ASP A 149 11.49 -11.17 -1.55
C ASP A 149 10.56 -11.45 -2.76
N ALA A 150 10.95 -10.97 -3.93
CA ALA A 150 10.14 -11.04 -5.15
C ALA A 150 9.85 -12.48 -5.67
N ILE A 151 10.49 -13.50 -5.10
CA ILE A 151 10.32 -14.91 -5.49
C ILE A 151 9.88 -15.80 -4.33
N ASP A 152 9.32 -15.20 -3.28
CA ASP A 152 8.85 -15.94 -2.11
C ASP A 152 7.49 -16.62 -2.34
N TYR A 153 7.53 -17.80 -2.96
CA TYR A 153 6.32 -18.61 -3.17
C TYR A 153 5.68 -19.11 -1.88
N ARG A 154 6.42 -19.14 -0.76
CA ARG A 154 5.87 -19.58 0.54
C ARG A 154 4.83 -18.60 1.04
N ALA A 155 5.09 -17.30 0.88
CA ALA A 155 4.12 -16.26 1.22
C ALA A 155 2.84 -16.39 0.36
N VAL A 156 2.95 -16.76 -0.91
CA VAL A 156 1.78 -17.03 -1.76
C VAL A 156 0.92 -18.18 -1.21
N ARG A 157 1.56 -19.28 -0.80
CA ARG A 157 0.84 -20.41 -0.18
C ARG A 157 0.20 -20.01 1.14
N GLU A 158 0.92 -19.28 1.97
CA GLU A 158 0.43 -18.80 3.26
C GLU A 158 -0.79 -17.89 3.08
N ALA A 159 -0.77 -16.99 2.10
CA ALA A 159 -1.94 -16.15 1.79
C ALA A 159 -3.18 -16.99 1.41
N ILE A 160 -3.01 -18.05 0.61
CA ILE A 160 -4.08 -18.98 0.24
C ILE A 160 -4.59 -19.75 1.48
N GLN A 161 -3.69 -20.18 2.35
CA GLN A 161 -4.04 -20.85 3.61
C GLN A 161 -4.77 -19.88 4.57
N ASN A 162 -4.33 -18.65 4.66
CA ASN A 162 -4.97 -17.60 5.47
C ASN A 162 -6.38 -17.25 4.94
N ALA A 163 -6.63 -17.43 3.65
CA ALA A 163 -7.98 -17.36 3.08
C ALA A 163 -8.86 -18.60 3.40
N GLY A 164 -8.29 -19.62 4.05
CA GLY A 164 -9.02 -20.82 4.48
C GLY A 164 -8.88 -22.04 3.56
N LEU A 165 -8.11 -21.94 2.47
CA LEU A 165 -7.90 -23.07 1.56
C LEU A 165 -6.58 -23.79 1.89
N SER A 166 -6.69 -25.00 2.45
CA SER A 166 -5.52 -25.84 2.73
C SER A 166 -4.94 -26.41 1.43
N ILE A 167 -3.69 -26.06 1.14
CA ILE A 167 -2.93 -26.61 0.01
C ILE A 167 -1.60 -27.19 0.51
N ASP A 168 -1.13 -28.28 -0.11
CA ASP A 168 0.16 -28.88 0.23
C ASP A 168 1.29 -28.13 -0.50
N LYS A 169 1.81 -28.62 -1.60
CA LYS A 169 2.91 -27.97 -2.36
C LYS A 169 2.37 -27.16 -3.54
N VAL A 170 1.49 -27.76 -4.29
CA VAL A 170 0.85 -27.19 -5.47
C VAL A 170 -0.64 -27.45 -5.36
N PRO A 171 -1.50 -26.45 -5.56
CA PRO A 171 -2.94 -26.67 -5.51
C PRO A 171 -3.38 -27.68 -6.60
N THR A 172 -4.25 -28.59 -6.24
CA THR A 172 -4.90 -29.49 -7.20
C THR A 172 -5.83 -28.71 -8.12
N ARG A 173 -6.29 -29.35 -9.20
CA ARG A 173 -7.25 -28.73 -10.12
C ARG A 173 -8.56 -28.33 -9.41
N GLU A 174 -9.01 -29.11 -8.44
CA GLU A 174 -10.24 -28.81 -7.68
C GLU A 174 -10.00 -27.66 -6.69
N GLN A 175 -8.84 -27.58 -6.07
CA GLN A 175 -8.46 -26.43 -5.21
C GLN A 175 -8.32 -25.15 -6.03
N ASN A 176 -7.73 -25.21 -7.23
CA ASN A 176 -7.62 -24.05 -8.12
C ASN A 176 -8.99 -23.46 -8.50
N LYS A 177 -10.03 -24.26 -8.61
CA LYS A 177 -11.39 -23.76 -8.88
C LYS A 177 -11.98 -22.94 -7.73
N GLN A 178 -11.43 -23.06 -6.52
CA GLN A 178 -11.86 -22.32 -5.35
C GLN A 178 -11.12 -20.97 -5.22
N ILE A 179 -10.02 -20.78 -5.96
CA ILE A 179 -9.28 -19.52 -5.99
C ILE A 179 -9.92 -18.61 -7.03
N VAL A 180 -10.57 -17.55 -6.57
CA VAL A 180 -11.29 -16.61 -7.44
C VAL A 180 -10.31 -15.64 -8.09
N ASN A 181 -9.38 -15.10 -7.31
CA ASN A 181 -8.38 -14.14 -7.80
C ASN A 181 -7.13 -14.16 -6.92
N VAL A 182 -6.04 -13.64 -7.45
CA VAL A 182 -4.78 -13.42 -6.74
C VAL A 182 -4.28 -12.02 -7.08
N PHE A 183 -4.18 -11.18 -6.06
CA PHE A 183 -3.53 -9.88 -6.18
C PHE A 183 -2.10 -10.01 -5.65
N ALA A 184 -1.13 -9.79 -6.50
CA ALA A 184 0.28 -9.89 -6.12
C ALA A 184 1.01 -8.61 -6.47
N LYS A 185 1.75 -8.08 -5.52
CA LYS A 185 2.70 -7.01 -5.73
C LYS A 185 4.08 -7.49 -5.30
N ALA A 186 4.95 -7.68 -6.26
CA ALA A 186 6.33 -8.06 -6.03
C ALA A 186 7.24 -7.05 -6.75
N GLU A 187 8.22 -6.54 -6.04
CA GLU A 187 9.20 -5.60 -6.58
C GLU A 187 10.61 -6.16 -6.42
N ALA A 188 11.45 -5.93 -7.42
CA ALA A 188 12.84 -6.32 -7.35
C ALA A 188 13.56 -5.54 -6.22
N SER A 189 14.58 -6.16 -5.63
CA SER A 189 15.39 -5.49 -4.62
C SER A 189 16.12 -4.29 -5.19
N SER A 190 16.15 -3.17 -4.47
CA SER A 190 16.84 -1.94 -4.87
C SER A 190 18.36 -2.06 -4.92
N ASP A 191 18.92 -3.09 -4.29
CA ASP A 191 20.35 -3.40 -4.32
C ASP A 191 20.74 -4.33 -5.47
N SER A 192 19.78 -4.68 -6.33
CA SER A 192 19.93 -5.61 -7.46
C SER A 192 20.24 -7.06 -7.06
N TYR A 193 20.01 -7.44 -5.80
CA TYR A 193 20.23 -8.80 -5.33
C TYR A 193 18.96 -9.39 -4.72
N VAL A 194 18.74 -10.69 -4.94
CA VAL A 194 17.73 -11.50 -4.28
C VAL A 194 18.41 -12.77 -3.77
N ARG A 195 18.36 -13.02 -2.46
CA ARG A 195 19.00 -14.17 -1.82
C ARG A 195 20.48 -14.33 -2.18
N GLY A 196 21.23 -13.23 -2.21
CA GLY A 196 22.64 -13.19 -2.57
C GLY A 196 22.94 -13.41 -4.04
N ARG A 197 21.95 -13.44 -4.90
CA ARG A 197 22.10 -13.55 -6.37
C ARG A 197 21.65 -12.27 -7.05
N ARG A 198 22.44 -11.82 -8.02
CA ARG A 198 22.10 -10.65 -8.82
C ARG A 198 20.85 -10.88 -9.66
N ASN A 199 19.95 -9.92 -9.65
CA ASN A 199 18.82 -9.85 -10.60
C ASN A 199 19.21 -9.01 -11.84
N THR A 200 18.25 -8.76 -12.74
CA THR A 200 18.49 -8.00 -13.97
C THR A 200 18.48 -6.47 -13.78
N MET A 201 18.12 -5.98 -12.60
CA MET A 201 18.11 -4.55 -12.28
C MET A 201 19.52 -4.08 -11.94
N HIS A 202 19.97 -2.98 -12.53
CA HIS A 202 21.26 -2.38 -12.24
C HIS A 202 21.16 -1.27 -11.21
N THR A 203 20.24 -0.37 -11.46
CA THR A 203 19.88 0.76 -10.60
C THR A 203 18.40 1.02 -10.81
N ASP A 204 17.70 1.33 -9.75
CA ASP A 204 16.31 1.71 -9.86
C ASP A 204 15.91 2.56 -8.66
N SER A 205 15.84 3.86 -8.88
CA SER A 205 15.40 4.81 -7.87
C SER A 205 13.92 4.63 -7.49
N ASP A 206 13.13 4.03 -8.37
CA ASP A 206 11.70 3.82 -8.15
C ASP A 206 11.38 2.79 -7.09
N ILE A 207 12.18 1.75 -7.01
CA ILE A 207 11.95 0.62 -6.10
C ILE A 207 11.97 1.10 -4.65
N ASN A 208 12.76 2.10 -4.33
CA ASN A 208 12.80 2.68 -2.98
C ASN A 208 11.47 3.30 -2.54
N HIS A 209 10.67 3.75 -3.49
CA HIS A 209 9.43 4.45 -3.22
C HIS A 209 8.31 3.56 -2.68
N THR A 210 8.40 2.26 -2.85
CA THR A 210 7.33 1.32 -2.54
C THR A 210 7.55 0.53 -1.26
N ARG A 211 8.68 0.71 -0.60
CA ARG A 211 9.04 -0.07 0.59
C ARG A 211 8.14 0.13 1.79
N HIS A 212 7.37 1.21 1.85
CA HIS A 212 6.32 1.40 2.84
C HIS A 212 5.05 0.58 2.56
N ALA A 213 4.93 -0.02 1.39
CA ALA A 213 3.85 -0.91 1.01
C ALA A 213 4.43 -2.30 0.73
N ARG A 214 4.15 -3.27 1.58
CA ARG A 214 4.71 -4.63 1.50
C ARG A 214 3.66 -5.72 1.33
N ALA A 215 2.47 -5.32 0.97
CA ALA A 215 1.40 -6.29 0.74
C ALA A 215 1.69 -7.16 -0.47
N VAL A 216 1.19 -8.37 -0.45
CA VAL A 216 1.64 -9.27 -1.45
C VAL A 216 0.64 -10.15 -2.09
N VAL A 217 -0.18 -10.86 -1.42
CA VAL A 217 -1.06 -11.79 -2.10
C VAL A 217 -2.37 -11.84 -1.40
N ASN A 218 -3.40 -11.67 -2.17
CA ASN A 218 -4.77 -11.79 -1.71
C ASN A 218 -5.53 -12.67 -2.69
N GLY A 219 -6.22 -13.63 -2.23
CA GLY A 219 -7.00 -14.52 -3.06
C GLY A 219 -8.27 -14.97 -2.40
#